data_7bcaddb8c15763f6e059298614467563
#
_entry.id   7bcaddb8c15763f6e059298614467563
#
_cell.length_a   1.000
_cell.length_b   1.000
_cell.length_c   1.000
_cell.angle_alpha   90.00
_cell.angle_beta   90.00
_cell.angle_gamma   90.00
#
_symmetry.space_group_name_H-M   'P 1'
#
loop_
_entity.id
_entity.type
_entity.pdbx_description
1 polymer ?
#
loop_
_entity_poly.entity_id
_entity_poly.type
_entity_poly.pdbx_seq_one_letter_code
_entity_poly.pdbx_strand_id
1 'polypeptide(L)'
;MNVNLPLSMPAEQAAQLKQTEKELAQRLQHEGKWRHLWRIAGQYANVSVFDVDSVDELHNLLTSLPLFPYMQIDVMPLCRHPSSVRDDDS
;
A
#
# COMPACT_ATOMS: atom_id res chain seq x y z
N MET A 1 3.08 0.11 -6.11
CA MET A 1 2.74 1.53 -5.86
C MET A 1 3.95 2.40 -6.10
N ASN A 2 3.80 3.40 -6.91
CA ASN A 2 4.86 4.32 -7.27
C ASN A 2 4.45 5.73 -6.83
N VAL A 3 5.27 6.41 -6.03
CA VAL A 3 4.89 7.69 -5.43
C VAL A 3 5.70 8.82 -6.06
N ASN A 4 5.00 9.81 -6.60
CA ASN A 4 5.61 10.99 -7.20
C ASN A 4 5.00 12.25 -6.59
N LEU A 5 5.71 12.86 -5.64
CA LEU A 5 5.29 14.12 -5.05
C LEU A 5 5.70 15.28 -5.96
N PRO A 6 4.83 16.30 -6.13
CA PRO A 6 5.19 17.49 -6.91
C PRO A 6 6.38 18.20 -6.31
N LEU A 7 7.29 18.69 -7.17
CA LEU A 7 8.44 19.50 -6.70
C LEU A 7 7.98 20.79 -6.05
N SER A 8 6.80 21.29 -6.42
CA SER A 8 6.22 22.52 -5.84
C SER A 8 5.63 22.31 -4.46
N MET A 9 5.48 21.07 -3.99
CA MET A 9 4.93 20.79 -2.67
C MET A 9 5.92 21.26 -1.60
N PRO A 10 5.46 22.03 -0.60
CA PRO A 10 6.33 22.42 0.52
C PRO A 10 6.88 21.19 1.24
N ALA A 11 8.16 21.26 1.64
CA ALA A 11 8.83 20.13 2.30
C ALA A 11 8.10 19.72 3.60
N GLU A 12 7.57 20.67 4.33
CA GLU A 12 6.81 20.42 5.55
C GLU A 12 5.53 19.64 5.28
N GLN A 13 4.81 20.00 4.21
CA GLN A 13 3.60 19.29 3.80
C GLN A 13 3.94 17.86 3.36
N ALA A 14 5.00 17.68 2.58
CA ALA A 14 5.45 16.37 2.14
C ALA A 14 5.82 15.47 3.33
N ALA A 15 6.54 16.03 4.31
CA ALA A 15 6.93 15.29 5.52
C ALA A 15 5.71 14.85 6.32
N GLN A 16 4.70 15.71 6.44
CA GLN A 16 3.48 15.40 7.18
C GLN A 16 2.65 14.32 6.48
N LEU A 17 2.53 14.39 5.15
CA LEU A 17 1.85 13.35 4.37
C LEU A 17 2.53 12.00 4.54
N LYS A 18 3.87 11.98 4.47
CA LYS A 18 4.65 10.74 4.63
C LYS A 18 4.48 10.15 6.02
N GLN A 19 4.46 10.99 7.05
CA GLN A 19 4.28 10.54 8.44
C GLN A 19 2.90 9.94 8.65
N THR A 20 1.85 10.59 8.16
CA THR A 20 0.48 10.09 8.26
C THR A 20 0.31 8.80 7.47
N GLU A 21 0.91 8.73 6.28
CA GLU A 21 0.91 7.52 5.46
C GLU A 21 1.56 6.35 6.20
N LYS A 22 2.72 6.60 6.83
CA LYS A 22 3.44 5.59 7.60
C LYS A 22 2.59 5.04 8.75
N GLU A 23 1.95 5.93 9.50
CA GLU A 23 1.10 5.53 10.63
C GLU A 23 -0.08 4.68 10.17
N LEU A 24 -0.75 5.08 9.09
CA LEU A 24 -1.87 4.32 8.53
C LEU A 24 -1.40 2.97 7.99
N ALA A 25 -0.30 2.95 7.25
CA ALA A 25 0.25 1.71 6.70
C ALA A 25 0.62 0.72 7.81
N GLN A 26 1.22 1.20 8.90
CA GLN A 26 1.56 0.34 10.03
C GLN A 26 0.32 -0.19 10.73
N ARG A 27 -0.72 0.64 10.89
CA ARG A 27 -1.99 0.20 11.48
C ARG A 27 -2.63 -0.89 10.64
N LEU A 28 -2.69 -0.72 9.33
CA LEU A 28 -3.28 -1.70 8.43
C LEU A 28 -2.49 -3.02 8.42
N GLN A 29 -1.17 -2.94 8.58
CA GLN A 29 -0.33 -4.13 8.72
C GLN A 29 -0.64 -4.87 10.02
N HIS A 30 -0.79 -4.15 11.14
CA HIS A 30 -1.17 -4.75 12.43
C HIS A 30 -2.54 -5.39 12.37
N GLU A 31 -3.45 -4.83 11.58
CA GLU A 31 -4.80 -5.39 11.39
C GLU A 31 -4.81 -6.57 10.42
N GLY A 32 -3.72 -6.84 9.73
CA GLY A 32 -3.64 -7.92 8.73
C GLY A 32 -4.19 -7.56 7.36
N LYS A 33 -4.72 -6.35 7.17
CA LYS A 33 -5.26 -5.92 5.88
C LYS A 33 -4.17 -5.64 4.87
N TRP A 34 -3.09 -4.98 5.29
CA TRP A 34 -1.89 -4.79 4.49
C TRP A 34 -0.90 -5.88 4.86
N ARG A 35 -0.99 -6.99 4.16
CA ARG A 35 -0.32 -8.24 4.54
C ARG A 35 1.19 -8.16 4.39
N HIS A 36 1.68 -7.63 3.28
CA HIS A 36 3.11 -7.48 3.00
C HIS A 36 3.38 -6.13 2.37
N LEU A 37 4.52 -5.56 2.72
CA LEU A 37 4.97 -4.28 2.19
C LEU A 37 6.47 -4.35 1.99
N TRP A 38 6.92 -4.33 0.73
CA TRP A 38 8.33 -4.33 0.38
C TRP A 38 8.71 -3.11 -0.43
N ARG A 39 9.84 -2.51 -0.08
CA ARG A 39 10.44 -1.44 -0.88
C ARG A 39 11.03 -2.02 -2.16
N ILE A 40 10.78 -1.37 -3.31
CA ILE A 40 11.53 -1.66 -4.52
C ILE A 40 12.89 -0.98 -4.38
N ALA A 41 13.97 -1.77 -4.40
CA ALA A 41 15.30 -1.24 -4.18
C ALA A 41 15.64 -0.11 -5.17
N GLY A 42 16.12 1.01 -4.64
CA GLY A 42 16.52 2.16 -5.44
C GLY A 42 15.39 3.05 -5.91
N GLN A 43 14.14 2.79 -5.52
CA GLN A 43 12.98 3.55 -5.98
C GLN A 43 12.10 3.99 -4.82
N TYR A 44 11.39 5.10 -5.00
CA TYR A 44 10.33 5.49 -4.08
C TYR A 44 9.04 4.81 -4.50
N ALA A 45 9.06 3.49 -4.37
CA ALA A 45 7.99 2.62 -4.82
C ALA A 45 7.96 1.37 -3.95
N ASN A 46 6.84 0.66 -3.96
CA ASN A 46 6.70 -0.56 -3.18
C ASN A 46 5.90 -1.62 -3.93
N VAL A 47 6.10 -2.87 -3.52
CA VAL A 47 5.22 -3.99 -3.84
C VAL A 47 4.49 -4.35 -2.57
N SER A 48 3.19 -4.44 -2.65
CA SER A 48 2.32 -4.68 -1.51
C SER A 48 1.35 -5.81 -1.77
N VAL A 49 1.03 -6.56 -0.73
CA VAL A 49 -0.01 -7.58 -0.77
C VAL A 49 -1.05 -7.21 0.28
N PHE A 50 -2.30 -7.11 -0.17
CA PHE A 50 -3.44 -6.82 0.71
C PHE A 50 -4.30 -8.06 0.86
N ASP A 51 -4.81 -8.26 2.06
CA ASP A 51 -5.78 -9.30 2.38
C ASP A 51 -7.10 -8.63 2.73
N VAL A 52 -8.01 -8.63 1.77
CA VAL A 52 -9.29 -7.93 1.88
C VAL A 52 -10.43 -8.84 1.46
N ASP A 53 -11.64 -8.53 1.94
CA ASP A 53 -12.82 -9.36 1.68
C ASP A 53 -13.45 -9.08 0.31
N SER A 54 -13.13 -7.92 -0.28
CA SER A 54 -13.73 -7.52 -1.56
C SER A 54 -12.83 -6.51 -2.28
N VAL A 55 -13.08 -6.35 -3.57
CA VAL A 55 -12.43 -5.31 -4.37
C VAL A 55 -12.81 -3.92 -3.87
N ASP A 56 -14.06 -3.75 -3.41
CA ASP A 56 -14.52 -2.48 -2.85
C ASP A 56 -13.73 -2.11 -1.59
N GLU A 57 -13.46 -3.08 -0.73
CA GLU A 57 -12.64 -2.84 0.46
C GLU A 57 -11.23 -2.40 0.07
N LEU A 58 -10.63 -3.07 -0.92
CA LEU A 58 -9.32 -2.67 -1.41
C LEU A 58 -9.33 -1.24 -1.93
N HIS A 59 -10.32 -0.88 -2.73
CA HIS A 59 -10.45 0.48 -3.26
C HIS A 59 -10.54 1.50 -2.14
N ASN A 60 -11.37 1.24 -1.14
CA ASN A 60 -11.54 2.14 -0.01
C ASN A 60 -10.26 2.29 0.81
N LEU A 61 -9.51 1.21 1.02
CA LEU A 61 -8.24 1.27 1.70
C LEU A 61 -7.22 2.10 0.93
N LEU A 62 -7.08 1.84 -0.37
CA LEU A 62 -6.10 2.56 -1.21
C LEU A 62 -6.41 4.04 -1.29
N THR A 63 -7.69 4.39 -1.48
CA THR A 63 -8.09 5.80 -1.60
C THR A 63 -8.03 6.56 -0.28
N SER A 64 -7.98 5.85 0.85
CA SER A 64 -7.81 6.47 2.16
C SER A 64 -6.36 6.86 2.45
N LEU A 65 -5.40 6.35 1.68
CA LEU A 65 -3.99 6.68 1.90
C LEU A 65 -3.72 8.15 1.56
N PRO A 66 -3.06 8.91 2.46
CA PRO A 66 -2.78 10.32 2.21
C PRO A 66 -2.00 10.60 0.93
N LEU A 67 -1.13 9.67 0.53
CA LEU A 67 -0.32 9.81 -0.69
C LEU A 67 -1.04 9.30 -1.94
N PHE A 68 -2.26 8.80 -1.83
CA PHE A 68 -2.98 8.23 -2.96
C PHE A 68 -3.03 9.15 -4.19
N PRO A 69 -3.32 10.47 -4.06
CA PRO A 69 -3.36 11.37 -5.22
C PRO A 69 -2.03 11.46 -5.97
N TYR A 70 -0.93 11.08 -5.35
CA TYR A 70 0.42 11.16 -5.90
C TYR A 70 0.98 9.79 -6.27
N MET A 71 0.14 8.76 -6.25
CA MET A 71 0.55 7.39 -6.55
C MET A 71 0.11 6.96 -7.93
N GLN A 72 0.95 6.14 -8.54
CA GLN A 72 0.56 5.29 -9.66
C GLN A 72 0.51 3.87 -9.15
N ILE A 73 -0.67 3.24 -9.25
CA ILE A 73 -0.92 1.92 -8.67
C ILE A 73 -1.40 0.97 -9.76
N ASP A 74 -0.74 -0.18 -9.85
CA ASP A 74 -1.20 -1.30 -10.64
C ASP A 74 -1.69 -2.39 -9.67
N VAL A 75 -2.89 -2.90 -9.90
CA VAL A 75 -3.50 -3.90 -9.04
C VAL A 75 -3.61 -5.23 -9.79
N MET A 76 -3.16 -6.29 -9.13
CA MET A 76 -3.24 -7.65 -9.64
C MET A 76 -4.04 -8.48 -8.64
N PRO A 77 -5.25 -8.94 -8.98
CA PRO A 77 -5.99 -9.81 -8.08
C PRO A 77 -5.32 -11.18 -8.00
N LEU A 78 -5.18 -11.67 -6.77
CA LEU A 78 -4.54 -12.94 -6.49
C LEU A 78 -5.54 -13.88 -5.80
N CYS A 79 -5.40 -15.17 -6.07
CA CYS A 79 -6.08 -16.21 -5.33
C CYS A 79 -5.06 -17.24 -4.89
N ARG A 80 -5.44 -18.07 -3.93
CA ARG A 80 -4.55 -19.12 -3.43
C ARG A 80 -4.24 -20.11 -4.55
N HIS A 81 -2.96 -20.39 -4.76
CA HIS A 81 -2.54 -21.41 -5.72
C HIS A 81 -2.86 -22.81 -5.16
N PRO A 82 -3.43 -23.71 -5.96
CA PRO A 82 -3.78 -25.06 -5.48
C PRO A 82 -2.60 -25.86 -4.93
N SER A 83 -1.37 -25.54 -5.37
CA SER A 83 -0.16 -26.21 -4.92
C SER A 83 0.55 -25.50 -3.78
N SER A 84 -0.04 -24.44 -3.22
CA SER A 84 0.54 -23.74 -2.10
C SER A 84 0.59 -24.65 -0.86
N VAL A 85 1.73 -24.66 -0.17
CA VAL A 85 1.91 -25.44 1.06
C VAL A 85 1.67 -24.61 2.33
N ARG A 86 1.47 -23.30 2.17
CA ARG A 86 1.28 -22.40 3.31
C ARG A 86 -0.20 -22.18 3.58
N ASP A 87 -0.63 -22.47 4.79
CA ASP A 87 -2.02 -22.26 5.18
C ASP A 87 -2.32 -20.81 5.55
N ASP A 88 -1.29 -20.04 5.89
CA ASP A 88 -1.41 -18.66 6.34
C ASP A 88 -1.24 -17.61 5.23
N ASP A 89 -1.01 -18.04 4.00
CA ASP A 89 -0.97 -17.15 2.86
C ASP A 89 -2.36 -16.94 2.30
N SER A 90 -2.80 -15.71 2.30
CA SER A 90 -4.09 -15.33 1.76
C SER A 90 -3.93 -14.58 0.47
#